data_09911cdb33d59aa2bbfe4081247520c1
#
_entry.id   09911cdb33d59aa2bbfe4081247520c1
#
_cell.length_a   1.000
_cell.length_b   1.000
_cell.length_c   1.000
_cell.angle_alpha   90.00
_cell.angle_beta   90.00
_cell.angle_gamma   90.00
#
_symmetry.space_group_name_H-M   'P 1'
#
loop_
_entity.id
_entity.type
_entity.pdbx_description
1 polymer ?
#
loop_
_entity_poly.entity_id
_entity_poly.type
_entity_poly.pdbx_seq_one_letter_code
_entity_poly.pdbx_strand_id
1 'polypeptide(L)'
;MPGHSTTAVEVRGVTKEYGTGAARRVVLEDVGLRLAKGEFVCVVGGSGSGKSTLLHLVAGLEKPSAGRISVTGGRPAVMFQDHALFPWLTAGRNVELALRLAGVSPAPRRDRARSLLDLVGLPGSYGQRVHELSGGMRQRVALARALAQGADVLLMDEPFAALDTATRATLHGELVRVCAERGATVLFVTHDVREAVALGDRVVLMASAPGRVVAEWSAGPRSARGADAPDAARLVDEITARLGEEADRRARC
;
A
#
# COMPACT_ATOMS: atom_id res chain seq x y z
N MET A 1 28.62 8.37 11.15
CA MET A 1 28.39 6.94 10.92
C MET A 1 27.06 6.82 10.19
N PRO A 2 26.98 6.38 8.92
CA PRO A 2 25.68 6.10 8.31
C PRO A 2 25.10 4.89 9.03
N GLY A 3 23.98 5.11 9.75
CA GLY A 3 23.28 4.06 10.46
C GLY A 3 22.90 2.95 9.50
N HIS A 4 23.13 1.71 9.88
CA HIS A 4 22.70 0.52 9.16
C HIS A 4 21.16 0.55 9.11
N SER A 5 20.61 1.10 8.04
CA SER A 5 19.17 1.04 7.79
C SER A 5 18.81 -0.44 7.67
N THR A 6 18.22 -1.00 8.71
CA THR A 6 17.81 -2.41 8.70
C THR A 6 16.68 -2.54 7.68
N THR A 7 16.89 -3.41 6.69
CA THR A 7 15.90 -3.69 5.64
C THR A 7 14.68 -4.37 6.24
N ALA A 8 13.50 -3.81 6.00
CA ALA A 8 12.22 -4.40 6.41
C ALA A 8 11.66 -5.36 5.35
N VAL A 9 11.78 -4.98 4.07
CA VAL A 9 11.37 -5.80 2.94
C VAL A 9 12.48 -5.83 1.91
N GLU A 10 12.82 -7.01 1.43
CA GLU A 10 13.78 -7.18 0.34
C GLU A 10 13.22 -8.13 -0.72
N VAL A 11 13.15 -7.63 -1.95
CA VAL A 11 12.77 -8.35 -3.17
C VAL A 11 14.01 -8.43 -4.04
N ARG A 12 14.47 -9.63 -4.40
CA ARG A 12 15.71 -9.84 -5.17
C ARG A 12 15.44 -10.68 -6.40
N GLY A 13 15.55 -10.07 -7.58
CA GLY A 13 15.46 -10.76 -8.87
C GLY A 13 14.17 -11.54 -9.05
N VAL A 14 13.04 -10.97 -8.58
CA VAL A 14 11.78 -11.69 -8.53
C VAL A 14 11.11 -11.72 -9.89
N THR A 15 10.85 -12.94 -10.35
CA THR A 15 10.03 -13.20 -11.53
C THR A 15 8.76 -13.93 -11.12
N LYS A 16 7.62 -13.53 -11.70
CA LYS A 16 6.34 -14.20 -11.53
C LYS A 16 5.70 -14.51 -12.85
N GLU A 17 5.34 -15.77 -13.01
CA GLU A 17 4.68 -16.31 -14.19
C GLU A 17 3.37 -16.98 -13.80
N TYR A 18 2.40 -16.92 -14.69
CA TYR A 18 1.14 -17.64 -14.58
C TYR A 18 0.94 -18.51 -15.83
N GLY A 19 0.16 -19.56 -15.68
CA GLY A 19 -0.11 -20.54 -16.74
C GLY A 19 1.06 -21.49 -16.99
N THR A 20 0.87 -22.42 -17.94
CA THR A 20 1.83 -23.44 -18.34
C THR A 20 1.88 -23.58 -19.85
N GLY A 21 2.99 -24.05 -20.41
CA GLY A 21 3.16 -24.27 -21.85
C GLY A 21 2.93 -22.99 -22.66
N ALA A 22 2.12 -23.07 -23.70
CA ALA A 22 1.83 -21.94 -24.60
C ALA A 22 1.02 -20.81 -23.92
N ALA A 23 0.35 -21.08 -22.80
CA ALA A 23 -0.39 -20.06 -22.01
C ALA A 23 0.47 -19.40 -20.93
N ARG A 24 1.77 -19.67 -20.87
CA ARG A 24 2.70 -19.05 -19.92
C ARG A 24 2.79 -17.55 -20.18
N ARG A 25 2.52 -16.76 -19.14
CA ARG A 25 2.61 -15.30 -19.17
C ARG A 25 3.49 -14.81 -18.03
N VAL A 26 4.55 -14.10 -18.40
CA VAL A 26 5.39 -13.39 -17.42
C VAL A 26 4.69 -12.10 -17.01
N VAL A 27 4.39 -11.98 -15.72
CA VAL A 27 3.73 -10.79 -15.14
C VAL A 27 4.75 -9.87 -14.49
N LEU A 28 5.75 -10.44 -13.80
CA LEU A 28 6.88 -9.70 -13.24
C LEU A 28 8.17 -10.34 -13.74
N GLU A 29 9.16 -9.53 -14.07
CA GLU A 29 10.44 -9.99 -14.55
C GLU A 29 11.60 -9.25 -13.88
N ASP A 30 12.47 -10.02 -13.21
CA ASP A 30 13.69 -9.55 -12.54
C ASP A 30 13.46 -8.31 -11.64
N VAL A 31 12.39 -8.33 -10.84
CA VAL A 31 12.05 -7.22 -9.95
C VAL A 31 12.97 -7.21 -8.74
N GLY A 32 13.68 -6.10 -8.55
CA GLY A 32 14.44 -5.77 -7.34
C GLY A 32 13.81 -4.59 -6.61
N LEU A 33 13.59 -4.71 -5.30
CA LEU A 33 13.07 -3.63 -4.46
C LEU A 33 13.50 -3.83 -3.01
N ARG A 34 13.91 -2.76 -2.33
CA ARG A 34 14.22 -2.77 -0.89
C ARG A 34 13.45 -1.68 -0.19
N LEU A 35 12.91 -2.00 0.98
CA LEU A 35 12.32 -1.03 1.90
C LEU A 35 13.11 -1.04 3.20
N ALA A 36 13.57 0.13 3.62
CA ALA A 36 14.16 0.33 4.94
C ALA A 36 13.07 0.31 6.02
N LYS A 37 13.43 0.00 7.27
CA LYS A 37 12.46 0.11 8.38
C LYS A 37 11.95 1.53 8.52
N GLY A 38 10.63 1.68 8.64
CA GLY A 38 9.95 2.97 8.76
C GLY A 38 9.85 3.75 7.45
N GLU A 39 10.37 3.23 6.34
CA GLU A 39 10.27 3.86 5.02
C GLU A 39 8.86 3.69 4.44
N PHE A 40 8.37 4.75 3.80
CA PHE A 40 7.13 4.73 3.03
C PHE A 40 7.48 4.75 1.53
N VAL A 41 7.36 3.62 0.87
CA VAL A 41 7.65 3.48 -0.57
C VAL A 41 6.34 3.41 -1.35
N CYS A 42 6.18 4.32 -2.30
CA CYS A 42 5.07 4.30 -3.23
C CYS A 42 5.46 3.66 -4.55
N VAL A 43 4.65 2.74 -5.05
CA VAL A 43 4.82 2.09 -6.35
C VAL A 43 3.74 2.61 -7.29
N VAL A 44 4.18 3.26 -8.38
CA VAL A 44 3.31 3.77 -9.45
C VAL A 44 3.55 3.00 -10.74
N GLY A 45 2.59 3.04 -11.64
CA GLY A 45 2.70 2.38 -12.95
C GLY A 45 1.33 2.17 -13.59
N GLY A 46 1.31 1.94 -14.88
CA GLY A 46 0.10 1.70 -15.65
C GLY A 46 -0.67 0.45 -15.19
N SER A 47 -1.92 0.31 -15.68
CA SER A 47 -2.71 -0.89 -15.47
C SER A 47 -1.98 -2.12 -16.05
N GLY A 48 -1.95 -3.21 -15.30
CA GLY A 48 -1.27 -4.44 -15.69
C GLY A 48 0.27 -4.42 -15.55
N SER A 49 0.85 -3.42 -14.85
CA SER A 49 2.30 -3.42 -14.55
C SER A 49 2.71 -4.39 -13.43
N GLY A 50 1.77 -5.15 -12.86
CA GLY A 50 2.09 -6.17 -11.85
C GLY A 50 2.20 -5.64 -10.41
N LYS A 51 1.79 -4.40 -10.12
CA LYS A 51 1.87 -3.80 -8.76
C LYS A 51 1.16 -4.64 -7.69
N SER A 52 -0.10 -5.03 -7.94
CA SER A 52 -0.85 -5.89 -7.03
C SER A 52 -0.22 -7.27 -6.90
N THR A 53 0.33 -7.82 -7.99
CA THR A 53 1.09 -9.08 -7.96
C THR A 53 2.33 -8.96 -7.07
N LEU A 54 3.11 -7.89 -7.21
CA LEU A 54 4.26 -7.62 -6.35
C LEU A 54 3.83 -7.55 -4.87
N LEU A 55 2.74 -6.84 -4.58
CA LEU A 55 2.19 -6.73 -3.24
C LEU A 55 1.77 -8.10 -2.68
N HIS A 56 1.07 -8.94 -3.48
CA HIS A 56 0.68 -10.30 -3.07
C HIS A 56 1.89 -11.20 -2.79
N LEU A 57 2.95 -11.07 -3.58
CA LEU A 57 4.20 -11.81 -3.36
C LEU A 57 4.89 -11.37 -2.07
N VAL A 58 4.97 -10.05 -1.79
CA VAL A 58 5.54 -9.52 -0.53
C VAL A 58 4.68 -9.92 0.66
N ALA A 59 3.36 -10.00 0.50
CA ALA A 59 2.44 -10.49 1.54
C ALA A 59 2.58 -11.99 1.83
N GLY A 60 3.30 -12.74 0.99
CA GLY A 60 3.41 -14.20 1.08
C GLY A 60 2.11 -14.94 0.71
N LEU A 61 1.19 -14.26 0.01
CA LEU A 61 -0.05 -14.85 -0.50
C LEU A 61 0.20 -15.70 -1.74
N GLU A 62 1.25 -15.34 -2.48
CA GLU A 62 1.74 -16.11 -3.63
C GLU A 62 3.24 -16.33 -3.52
N LYS A 63 3.74 -17.34 -4.25
CA LYS A 63 5.18 -17.61 -4.35
C LYS A 63 5.73 -17.06 -5.66
N PRO A 64 6.93 -16.48 -5.67
CA PRO A 64 7.60 -16.11 -6.89
C PRO A 64 7.97 -17.36 -7.71
N SER A 65 8.05 -17.22 -9.03
CA SER A 65 8.53 -18.28 -9.94
C SER A 65 10.05 -18.39 -9.93
N ALA A 66 10.73 -17.25 -9.71
CA ALA A 66 12.18 -17.17 -9.49
C ALA A 66 12.50 -15.97 -8.58
N GLY A 67 13.73 -15.94 -8.04
CA GLY A 67 14.16 -14.92 -7.09
C GLY A 67 13.72 -15.23 -5.67
N ARG A 68 13.85 -14.24 -4.77
CA ARG A 68 13.46 -14.39 -3.37
C ARG A 68 12.90 -13.11 -2.79
N ILE A 69 12.04 -13.27 -1.77
CA ILE A 69 11.49 -12.17 -0.97
C ILE A 69 11.75 -12.48 0.50
N SER A 70 12.19 -11.47 1.24
CA SER A 70 12.30 -11.55 2.69
C SER A 70 11.60 -10.35 3.33
N VAL A 71 10.84 -10.62 4.40
CA VAL A 71 10.16 -9.61 5.21
C VAL A 71 10.57 -9.83 6.65
N THR A 72 10.98 -8.76 7.33
CA THR A 72 11.33 -8.79 8.76
C THR A 72 10.15 -8.30 9.60
N GLY A 73 10.06 -8.74 10.87
CA GLY A 73 9.00 -8.26 11.79
C GLY A 73 7.68 -9.02 11.72
N GLY A 74 7.64 -10.18 11.04
CA GLY A 74 6.44 -11.02 11.00
C GLY A 74 5.63 -10.88 9.71
N ARG A 75 4.34 -11.25 9.78
CA ARG A 75 3.44 -11.17 8.62
C ARG A 75 3.03 -9.72 8.38
N PRO A 76 3.15 -9.21 7.13
CA PRO A 76 2.63 -7.90 6.78
C PRO A 76 1.11 -7.82 6.95
N ALA A 77 0.62 -6.63 7.30
CA ALA A 77 -0.80 -6.32 7.17
C ALA A 77 -1.09 -5.91 5.73
N VAL A 78 -2.19 -6.41 5.17
CA VAL A 78 -2.57 -6.16 3.77
C VAL A 78 -3.91 -5.44 3.73
N MET A 79 -3.96 -4.37 2.95
CA MET A 79 -5.19 -3.75 2.49
C MET A 79 -5.29 -3.98 0.98
N PHE A 80 -6.28 -4.77 0.58
CA PHE A 80 -6.55 -5.10 -0.82
C PHE A 80 -7.36 -3.99 -1.50
N GLN A 81 -7.27 -3.90 -2.81
CA GLN A 81 -8.09 -3.02 -3.65
C GLN A 81 -9.59 -3.32 -3.44
N ASP A 82 -9.98 -4.59 -3.47
CA ASP A 82 -11.28 -5.02 -2.96
C ASP A 82 -11.24 -4.96 -1.44
N HIS A 83 -12.18 -4.28 -0.83
CA HIS A 83 -12.20 -4.03 0.62
C HIS A 83 -12.13 -5.32 1.46
N ALA A 84 -12.51 -6.46 0.87
CA ALA A 84 -12.48 -7.80 1.47
C ALA A 84 -13.05 -7.82 2.91
N LEU A 85 -14.07 -7.00 3.17
CA LEU A 85 -14.78 -7.01 4.45
C LEU A 85 -15.65 -8.26 4.56
N PHE A 86 -15.73 -8.80 5.76
CA PHE A 86 -16.64 -9.90 6.06
C PHE A 86 -18.09 -9.38 6.05
N PRO A 87 -18.93 -9.75 5.06
CA PRO A 87 -20.25 -9.14 4.86
C PRO A 87 -21.25 -9.46 5.98
N TRP A 88 -21.03 -10.53 6.73
CA TRP A 88 -21.85 -10.91 7.89
C TRP A 88 -21.46 -10.21 9.19
N LEU A 89 -20.36 -9.45 9.20
CA LEU A 89 -19.92 -8.67 10.36
C LEU A 89 -20.32 -7.20 10.20
N THR A 90 -20.38 -6.47 11.32
CA THR A 90 -20.47 -5.00 11.32
C THR A 90 -19.10 -4.37 11.05
N ALA A 91 -19.05 -3.07 10.78
CA ALA A 91 -17.80 -2.31 10.64
C ALA A 91 -16.87 -2.53 11.85
N GLY A 92 -17.39 -2.34 13.06
CA GLY A 92 -16.63 -2.57 14.28
C GLY A 92 -16.15 -4.01 14.47
N ARG A 93 -17.00 -4.99 14.13
CA ARG A 93 -16.64 -6.41 14.24
C ARG A 93 -15.58 -6.83 13.22
N ASN A 94 -15.55 -6.21 12.03
CA ASN A 94 -14.45 -6.40 11.08
C ASN A 94 -13.10 -5.94 11.66
N VAL A 95 -13.08 -4.81 12.35
CA VAL A 95 -11.88 -4.28 13.01
C VAL A 95 -11.51 -5.10 14.26
N GLU A 96 -12.49 -5.48 15.09
CA GLU A 96 -12.26 -6.34 16.27
C GLU A 96 -11.66 -7.68 15.90
N LEU A 97 -12.07 -8.27 14.77
CA LEU A 97 -11.50 -9.53 14.29
C LEU A 97 -10.00 -9.39 14.03
N ALA A 98 -9.56 -8.30 13.40
CA ALA A 98 -8.15 -8.04 13.19
C ALA A 98 -7.39 -7.85 14.52
N LEU A 99 -7.95 -7.08 15.45
CA LEU A 99 -7.39 -6.91 16.81
C LEU A 99 -7.26 -8.26 17.55
N ARG A 100 -8.25 -9.14 17.39
CA ARG A 100 -8.21 -10.49 17.97
C ARG A 100 -7.06 -11.33 17.39
N LEU A 101 -6.91 -11.29 16.07
CA LEU A 101 -5.84 -12.02 15.37
C LEU A 101 -4.46 -11.46 15.71
N ALA A 102 -4.38 -10.15 16.00
CA ALA A 102 -3.18 -9.49 16.51
C ALA A 102 -2.90 -9.75 18.00
N GLY A 103 -3.67 -10.61 18.66
CA GLY A 103 -3.44 -10.99 20.06
C GLY A 103 -3.99 -10.03 21.11
N VAL A 104 -4.76 -9.00 20.71
CA VAL A 104 -5.38 -8.06 21.67
C VAL A 104 -6.40 -8.80 22.53
N SER A 105 -6.32 -8.63 23.86
CA SER A 105 -7.26 -9.24 24.82
C SER A 105 -8.70 -8.74 24.62
N PRO A 106 -9.73 -9.51 25.05
CA PRO A 106 -11.13 -9.20 24.75
C PRO A 106 -11.59 -7.83 25.24
N ALA A 107 -11.23 -7.46 26.49
CA ALA A 107 -11.74 -6.25 27.15
C ALA A 107 -11.50 -4.96 26.35
N PRO A 108 -10.27 -4.61 25.85
CA PRO A 108 -10.04 -3.35 25.15
C PRO A 108 -10.41 -3.38 23.65
N ARG A 109 -10.82 -4.53 23.06
CA ARG A 109 -11.01 -4.65 21.61
C ARG A 109 -12.06 -3.69 21.08
N ARG A 110 -13.20 -3.60 21.77
CA ARG A 110 -14.33 -2.79 21.33
C ARG A 110 -13.97 -1.29 21.29
N ASP A 111 -13.30 -0.80 22.32
CA ASP A 111 -12.91 0.61 22.40
C ASP A 111 -11.78 0.93 21.42
N ARG A 112 -10.81 0.01 21.26
CA ARG A 112 -9.79 0.15 20.21
C ARG A 112 -10.37 0.12 18.80
N ALA A 113 -11.38 -0.72 18.55
CA ALA A 113 -12.05 -0.76 17.26
C ALA A 113 -12.81 0.55 16.98
N ARG A 114 -13.46 1.14 18.00
CA ARG A 114 -14.09 2.46 17.88
C ARG A 114 -13.06 3.56 17.60
N SER A 115 -11.98 3.62 18.37
CA SER A 115 -10.90 4.60 18.14
C SER A 115 -10.30 4.50 16.73
N LEU A 116 -10.15 3.28 16.19
CA LEU A 116 -9.68 3.08 14.82
C LEU A 116 -10.72 3.52 13.77
N LEU A 117 -12.01 3.32 14.03
CA LEU A 117 -13.08 3.83 13.17
C LEU A 117 -13.14 5.36 13.23
N ASP A 118 -12.99 5.96 14.39
CA ASP A 118 -12.95 7.41 14.55
C ASP A 118 -11.74 8.01 13.82
N LEU A 119 -10.57 7.36 13.90
CA LEU A 119 -9.35 7.74 13.20
C LEU A 119 -9.56 7.82 11.68
N VAL A 120 -10.33 6.88 11.12
CA VAL A 120 -10.63 6.89 9.67
C VAL A 120 -11.89 7.69 9.33
N GLY A 121 -12.34 8.57 10.23
CA GLY A 121 -13.49 9.46 10.01
C GLY A 121 -14.83 8.73 9.91
N LEU A 122 -15.00 7.65 10.68
CA LEU A 122 -16.25 6.88 10.77
C LEU A 122 -16.79 6.81 12.22
N PRO A 123 -16.94 7.96 12.93
CA PRO A 123 -17.49 7.94 14.28
C PRO A 123 -18.93 7.39 14.26
N GLY A 124 -19.26 6.56 15.25
CA GLY A 124 -20.60 5.98 15.37
C GLY A 124 -20.90 4.79 14.43
N SER A 125 -20.04 4.49 13.47
CA SER A 125 -20.29 3.44 12.46
C SER A 125 -20.05 2.00 12.96
N TYR A 126 -19.65 1.82 14.21
CA TYR A 126 -19.31 0.50 14.78
C TYR A 126 -20.38 -0.56 14.56
N GLY A 127 -21.67 -0.23 14.70
CA GLY A 127 -22.80 -1.16 14.57
C GLY A 127 -23.29 -1.38 13.14
N GLN A 128 -22.88 -0.56 12.19
CA GLN A 128 -23.35 -0.63 10.81
C GLN A 128 -22.85 -1.89 10.12
N ARG A 129 -23.76 -2.53 9.35
CA ARG A 129 -23.42 -3.71 8.53
C ARG A 129 -22.74 -3.28 7.24
N VAL A 130 -21.92 -4.17 6.66
CA VAL A 130 -21.15 -3.88 5.44
C VAL A 130 -22.02 -3.41 4.28
N HIS A 131 -23.24 -3.95 4.12
CA HIS A 131 -24.16 -3.55 3.05
C HIS A 131 -24.79 -2.15 3.27
N GLU A 132 -24.75 -1.63 4.48
CA GLU A 132 -25.24 -0.28 4.82
C GLU A 132 -24.17 0.80 4.57
N LEU A 133 -22.92 0.39 4.33
CA LEU A 133 -21.80 1.29 4.11
C LEU A 133 -21.68 1.69 2.63
N SER A 134 -21.38 2.96 2.37
CA SER A 134 -20.95 3.40 1.03
C SER A 134 -19.61 2.76 0.62
N GLY A 135 -19.23 2.85 -0.66
CA GLY A 135 -17.92 2.36 -1.13
C GLY A 135 -16.75 2.97 -0.36
N GLY A 136 -16.76 4.30 -0.21
CA GLY A 136 -15.73 5.00 0.56
C GLY A 136 -15.73 4.65 2.05
N MET A 137 -16.90 4.40 2.66
CA MET A 137 -16.97 3.92 4.04
C MET A 137 -16.38 2.52 4.17
N ARG A 138 -16.70 1.61 3.25
CA ARG A 138 -16.09 0.26 3.24
C ARG A 138 -14.57 0.32 3.13
N GLN A 139 -14.05 1.21 2.29
CA GLN A 139 -12.61 1.42 2.15
C GLN A 139 -11.97 1.91 3.45
N ARG A 140 -12.60 2.86 4.13
CA ARG A 140 -12.12 3.35 5.44
C ARG A 140 -12.18 2.28 6.53
N VAL A 141 -13.20 1.44 6.56
CA VAL A 141 -13.23 0.28 7.48
C VAL A 141 -12.11 -0.72 7.16
N ALA A 142 -11.80 -0.96 5.87
CA ALA A 142 -10.68 -1.82 5.48
C ALA A 142 -9.34 -1.24 5.92
N LEU A 143 -9.15 0.08 5.84
CA LEU A 143 -7.97 0.78 6.37
C LEU A 143 -7.87 0.62 7.90
N ALA A 144 -8.95 0.87 8.64
CA ALA A 144 -8.98 0.65 10.09
C ALA A 144 -8.62 -0.79 10.47
N ARG A 145 -9.12 -1.76 9.69
CA ARG A 145 -8.80 -3.19 9.87
C ARG A 145 -7.33 -3.51 9.60
N ALA A 146 -6.72 -2.90 8.58
CA ALA A 146 -5.29 -3.05 8.31
C ALA A 146 -4.44 -2.48 9.46
N LEU A 147 -4.76 -1.27 9.92
CA LEU A 147 -4.10 -0.62 11.05
C LEU A 147 -4.28 -1.39 12.37
N ALA A 148 -5.41 -2.08 12.54
CA ALA A 148 -5.71 -2.90 13.73
C ALA A 148 -4.75 -4.07 13.91
N GLN A 149 -4.12 -4.56 12.84
CA GLN A 149 -3.20 -5.69 12.90
C GLN A 149 -1.88 -5.33 13.61
N GLY A 150 -1.51 -4.05 13.69
CA GLY A 150 -0.30 -3.59 14.37
C GLY A 150 1.00 -4.15 13.76
N ALA A 151 0.99 -4.50 12.48
CA ALA A 151 2.14 -5.08 11.80
C ALA A 151 3.23 -4.02 11.53
N ASP A 152 4.49 -4.45 11.55
CA ASP A 152 5.65 -3.61 11.24
C ASP A 152 5.70 -3.20 9.76
N VAL A 153 5.07 -4.00 8.88
CA VAL A 153 4.98 -3.75 7.44
C VAL A 153 3.51 -3.68 7.03
N LEU A 154 3.14 -2.59 6.37
CA LEU A 154 1.82 -2.37 5.78
C LEU A 154 1.92 -2.42 4.26
N LEU A 155 1.09 -3.23 3.64
CA LEU A 155 0.97 -3.37 2.19
C LEU A 155 -0.41 -2.85 1.78
N MET A 156 -0.45 -1.83 0.92
CA MET A 156 -1.69 -1.16 0.56
C MET A 156 -1.86 -1.09 -0.95
N ASP A 157 -2.94 -1.65 -1.46
CA ASP A 157 -3.28 -1.63 -2.89
C ASP A 157 -4.43 -0.65 -3.14
N GLU A 158 -4.10 0.50 -3.71
CA GLU A 158 -5.03 1.61 -4.04
C GLU A 158 -5.99 1.99 -2.89
N PRO A 159 -5.48 2.24 -1.66
CA PRO A 159 -6.31 2.34 -0.46
C PRO A 159 -7.26 3.54 -0.43
N PHE A 160 -7.12 4.49 -1.35
CA PHE A 160 -7.93 5.71 -1.40
C PHE A 160 -8.69 5.92 -2.71
N ALA A 161 -8.73 4.90 -3.60
CA ALA A 161 -9.31 5.03 -4.94
C ALA A 161 -10.82 5.40 -4.94
N ALA A 162 -11.59 4.95 -3.96
CA ALA A 162 -13.03 5.21 -3.85
C ALA A 162 -13.39 6.44 -3.00
N LEU A 163 -12.41 7.30 -2.65
CA LEU A 163 -12.62 8.45 -1.79
C LEU A 163 -12.67 9.76 -2.58
N ASP A 164 -13.52 10.68 -2.12
CA ASP A 164 -13.48 12.08 -2.56
C ASP A 164 -12.20 12.79 -2.11
N THR A 165 -11.88 13.90 -2.77
CA THR A 165 -10.62 14.63 -2.57
C THR A 165 -10.42 15.11 -1.13
N ALA A 166 -11.46 15.62 -0.48
CA ALA A 166 -11.35 16.16 0.89
C ALA A 166 -11.11 15.05 1.91
N THR A 167 -11.88 13.97 1.82
CA THR A 167 -11.72 12.78 2.67
C THR A 167 -10.35 12.15 2.46
N ARG A 168 -9.88 12.05 1.21
CA ARG A 168 -8.56 11.52 0.85
C ARG A 168 -7.46 12.33 1.52
N ALA A 169 -7.47 13.66 1.41
CA ALA A 169 -6.46 14.54 2.00
C ALA A 169 -6.37 14.37 3.53
N THR A 170 -7.52 14.29 4.22
CA THR A 170 -7.57 14.05 5.66
C THR A 170 -6.95 12.70 6.03
N LEU A 171 -7.32 11.63 5.31
CA LEU A 171 -6.82 10.29 5.60
C LEU A 171 -5.34 10.10 5.24
N HIS A 172 -4.82 10.83 4.25
CA HIS A 172 -3.39 10.88 3.97
C HIS A 172 -2.62 11.36 5.20
N GLY A 173 -3.04 12.49 5.80
CA GLY A 173 -2.43 13.02 7.01
C GLY A 173 -2.46 12.03 8.18
N GLU A 174 -3.62 11.41 8.42
CA GLU A 174 -3.78 10.41 9.49
C GLU A 174 -2.94 9.16 9.26
N LEU A 175 -2.89 8.63 8.03
CA LEU A 175 -2.06 7.48 7.69
C LEU A 175 -0.58 7.77 7.94
N VAL A 176 -0.08 8.89 7.42
CA VAL A 176 1.32 9.31 7.61
C VAL A 176 1.65 9.45 9.09
N ARG A 177 0.78 10.12 9.87
CA ARG A 177 0.95 10.30 11.31
C ARG A 177 1.04 8.96 12.04
N VAL A 178 0.07 8.06 11.82
CA VAL A 178 0.03 6.75 12.50
C VAL A 178 1.22 5.87 12.11
N CYS A 179 1.61 5.88 10.83
CA CYS A 179 2.78 5.12 10.38
C CYS A 179 4.08 5.66 10.99
N ALA A 180 4.23 6.99 11.09
CA ALA A 180 5.39 7.62 11.72
C ALA A 180 5.47 7.32 13.23
N GLU A 181 4.35 7.45 13.95
CA GLU A 181 4.27 7.16 15.39
C GLU A 181 4.62 5.70 15.72
N ARG A 182 4.29 4.77 14.81
CA ARG A 182 4.56 3.34 14.99
C ARG A 182 5.90 2.88 14.40
N GLY A 183 6.58 3.73 13.64
CA GLY A 183 7.75 3.32 12.87
C GLY A 183 7.43 2.26 11.80
N ALA A 184 6.18 2.24 11.31
CA ALA A 184 5.72 1.24 10.34
C ALA A 184 6.34 1.48 8.96
N THR A 185 6.79 0.40 8.33
CA THR A 185 7.23 0.40 6.93
C THR A 185 6.03 0.22 6.01
N VAL A 186 5.94 1.00 4.94
CA VAL A 186 4.77 0.96 4.05
C VAL A 186 5.20 0.70 2.60
N LEU A 187 4.57 -0.28 1.96
CA LEU A 187 4.53 -0.43 0.50
C LEU A 187 3.14 -0.04 0.02
N PHE A 188 3.08 1.07 -0.68
CA PHE A 188 1.85 1.70 -1.11
C PHE A 188 1.73 1.67 -2.63
N VAL A 189 0.72 1.04 -3.15
CA VAL A 189 0.45 0.97 -4.59
C VAL A 189 -0.65 1.98 -4.94
N THR A 190 -0.38 2.82 -5.93
CA THR A 190 -1.35 3.77 -6.47
C THR A 190 -1.10 4.01 -7.96
N HIS A 191 -2.12 4.50 -8.66
CA HIS A 191 -1.99 5.03 -10.02
C HIS A 191 -1.87 6.56 -10.03
N ASP A 192 -2.04 7.23 -8.88
CA ASP A 192 -1.96 8.68 -8.74
C ASP A 192 -0.54 9.10 -8.32
N VAL A 193 0.19 9.74 -9.26
CA VAL A 193 1.55 10.21 -9.03
C VAL A 193 1.61 11.30 -7.96
N ARG A 194 0.58 12.17 -7.88
CA ARG A 194 0.52 13.23 -6.86
C ARG A 194 0.41 12.63 -5.47
N GLU A 195 -0.44 11.61 -5.33
CA GLU A 195 -0.57 10.84 -4.09
C GLU A 195 0.76 10.18 -3.71
N ALA A 196 1.43 9.53 -4.65
CA ALA A 196 2.71 8.87 -4.41
C ALA A 196 3.79 9.85 -3.93
N VAL A 197 3.89 11.02 -4.55
CA VAL A 197 4.84 12.07 -4.15
C VAL A 197 4.47 12.68 -2.80
N ALA A 198 3.18 12.85 -2.51
CA ALA A 198 2.73 13.43 -1.24
C ALA A 198 3.02 12.50 -0.04
N LEU A 199 2.87 11.19 -0.21
CA LEU A 199 2.95 10.20 0.87
C LEU A 199 4.33 9.53 0.99
N GLY A 200 4.98 9.21 -0.14
CA GLY A 200 6.17 8.36 -0.18
C GLY A 200 7.46 9.08 0.23
N ASP A 201 8.36 8.45 0.94
CA ASP A 201 9.75 8.89 1.04
C ASP A 201 10.48 8.63 -0.27
N ARG A 202 10.02 7.59 -1.00
CA ARG A 202 10.52 7.18 -2.30
C ARG A 202 9.36 6.74 -3.19
N VAL A 203 9.46 7.08 -4.48
CA VAL A 203 8.51 6.65 -5.52
C VAL A 203 9.23 5.74 -6.50
N VAL A 204 8.63 4.60 -6.79
CA VAL A 204 9.15 3.57 -7.69
C VAL A 204 8.20 3.42 -8.87
N LEU A 205 8.71 3.52 -10.08
CA LEU A 205 7.94 3.33 -11.31
C LEU A 205 8.09 1.89 -11.81
N MET A 206 6.97 1.24 -12.02
CA MET A 206 6.91 -0.06 -12.68
C MET A 206 6.39 0.09 -14.12
N ALA A 207 7.19 -0.40 -15.08
CA ALA A 207 6.75 -0.61 -16.46
C ALA A 207 5.79 -1.79 -16.56
N SER A 208 5.10 -1.91 -17.69
CA SER A 208 4.13 -2.98 -17.96
C SER A 208 4.65 -3.94 -19.02
N ALA A 209 4.21 -5.22 -18.93
CA ALA A 209 4.31 -6.27 -19.93
C ALA A 209 5.74 -6.63 -20.40
N PRO A 210 6.58 -7.25 -19.56
CA PRO A 210 6.37 -7.63 -18.16
C PRO A 210 6.66 -6.50 -17.19
N GLY A 211 6.11 -6.61 -15.95
CA GLY A 211 6.34 -5.65 -14.89
C GLY A 211 7.80 -5.64 -14.44
N ARG A 212 8.45 -4.49 -14.52
CA ARG A 212 9.84 -4.27 -14.09
C ARG A 212 9.95 -2.93 -13.38
N VAL A 213 10.84 -2.80 -12.43
CA VAL A 213 11.22 -1.49 -11.88
C VAL A 213 12.10 -0.78 -12.91
N VAL A 214 11.67 0.41 -13.34
CA VAL A 214 12.36 1.15 -14.41
C VAL A 214 12.93 2.49 -13.95
N ALA A 215 12.44 3.03 -12.84
CA ALA A 215 12.97 4.25 -12.24
C ALA A 215 12.57 4.34 -10.77
N GLU A 216 13.39 5.07 -9.99
CA GLU A 216 13.14 5.38 -8.60
C GLU A 216 13.52 6.84 -8.33
N TRP A 217 12.72 7.51 -7.51
CA TRP A 217 12.96 8.88 -7.08
C TRP A 217 12.87 8.98 -5.56
N SER A 218 13.80 9.69 -4.95
CA SER A 218 13.67 10.13 -3.57
C SER A 218 12.78 11.36 -3.54
N ALA A 219 11.71 11.30 -2.80
CA ALA A 219 10.85 12.46 -2.61
C ALA A 219 11.24 13.26 -1.34
N GLY A 220 12.32 12.87 -0.63
CA GLY A 220 12.79 13.51 0.60
C GLY A 220 11.92 13.21 1.83
N PRO A 221 12.28 13.70 3.02
CA PRO A 221 11.54 13.40 4.23
C PRO A 221 10.14 14.02 4.23
N ARG A 222 9.14 13.24 4.61
CA ARG A 222 7.71 13.64 4.69
C ARG A 222 7.47 14.88 5.55
N SER A 223 8.24 15.05 6.62
CA SER A 223 8.14 16.20 7.52
C SER A 223 8.52 17.55 6.90
N ALA A 224 9.23 17.53 5.77
CA ALA A 224 9.70 18.73 5.09
C ALA A 224 8.81 19.13 3.89
N ARG A 225 7.75 18.36 3.58
CA ARG A 225 6.91 18.58 2.40
C ARG A 225 5.55 19.16 2.75
N GLY A 226 5.29 20.39 2.27
CA GLY A 226 3.92 20.85 2.04
C GLY A 226 3.45 20.32 0.67
N ALA A 227 2.15 20.06 0.51
CA ALA A 227 1.56 19.58 -0.75
C ALA A 227 1.86 20.50 -1.96
N ASP A 228 2.21 21.76 -1.72
CA ASP A 228 2.46 22.81 -2.70
C ASP A 228 3.95 23.19 -2.82
N ALA A 229 4.88 22.36 -2.28
CA ALA A 229 6.31 22.66 -2.40
C ALA A 229 6.74 22.61 -3.88
N PRO A 230 7.48 23.61 -4.40
CA PRO A 230 7.90 23.66 -5.81
C PRO A 230 8.65 22.40 -6.27
N ASP A 231 9.41 21.78 -5.39
CA ASP A 231 10.14 20.54 -5.66
C ASP A 231 9.20 19.34 -5.82
N ALA A 232 8.09 19.30 -5.08
CA ALA A 232 7.08 18.24 -5.22
C ALA A 232 6.36 18.34 -6.57
N ALA A 233 6.01 19.53 -7.03
CA ALA A 233 5.38 19.73 -8.33
C ALA A 233 6.30 19.29 -9.49
N ARG A 234 7.58 19.66 -9.44
CA ARG A 234 8.58 19.23 -10.44
C ARG A 234 8.72 17.70 -10.46
N LEU A 235 8.75 17.06 -9.29
CA LEU A 235 8.85 15.62 -9.20
C LEU A 235 7.61 14.92 -9.76
N VAL A 236 6.40 15.46 -9.53
CA VAL A 236 5.16 14.98 -10.14
C VAL A 236 5.24 15.04 -11.66
N ASP A 237 5.69 16.17 -12.22
CA ASP A 237 5.81 16.35 -13.65
C ASP A 237 6.82 15.38 -14.28
N GLU A 238 7.99 15.21 -13.65
CA GLU A 238 9.02 14.26 -14.08
C GLU A 238 8.52 12.81 -14.09
N ILE A 239 7.90 12.35 -12.99
CA ILE A 239 7.35 11.00 -12.89
C ILE A 239 6.23 10.81 -13.91
N THR A 240 5.36 11.82 -14.08
CA THR A 240 4.25 11.75 -15.03
C THR A 240 4.74 11.65 -16.48
N ALA A 241 5.76 12.43 -16.85
CA ALA A 241 6.39 12.34 -18.15
C ALA A 241 6.97 10.95 -18.39
N ARG A 242 7.70 10.41 -17.42
CA ARG A 242 8.29 9.08 -17.51
C ARG A 242 7.24 7.96 -17.61
N LEU A 243 6.14 8.09 -16.87
CA LEU A 243 4.99 7.16 -16.96
C LEU A 243 4.35 7.20 -18.35
N GLY A 244 4.24 8.38 -18.96
CA GLY A 244 3.76 8.56 -20.34
C GLY A 244 4.66 7.86 -21.37
N GLU A 245 5.99 8.03 -21.27
CA GLU A 245 6.95 7.33 -22.13
C GLU A 245 6.82 5.81 -22.07
N GLU A 246 6.62 5.25 -20.86
CA GLU A 246 6.44 3.80 -20.70
C GLU A 246 5.10 3.31 -21.28
N ALA A 247 4.03 4.12 -21.19
CA ALA A 247 2.75 3.83 -21.84
C ALA A 247 2.88 3.81 -23.37
N ASP A 248 3.59 4.78 -23.95
CA ASP A 248 3.85 4.88 -25.39
C ASP A 248 4.72 3.74 -25.92
N ARG A 249 5.72 3.29 -25.15
CA ARG A 249 6.53 2.10 -25.48
C ARG A 249 5.66 0.86 -25.57
N ARG A 250 4.75 0.69 -24.61
CA ARG A 250 3.81 -0.46 -24.62
C ARG A 250 2.88 -0.46 -25.83
N ALA A 251 2.41 0.71 -26.27
CA ALA A 251 1.51 0.83 -27.41
C ALA A 251 2.18 0.50 -28.75
N ARG A 252 3.52 0.50 -28.81
CA ARG A 252 4.34 0.22 -30.01
C ARG A 252 4.82 -1.24 -30.10
N CYS A 253 4.66 -2.03 -29.04
CA CYS A 253 5.00 -3.47 -28.96
C CYS A 253 3.75 -4.34 -29.10
#